data_d54818b7ab434b6107f9f8f79e933daf
#
_entry.id   d54818b7ab434b6107f9f8f79e933daf
#
_cell.length_a   1.000
_cell.length_b   1.000
_cell.length_c   1.000
_cell.angle_alpha   90.00
_cell.angle_beta   90.00
_cell.angle_gamma   90.00
#
_symmetry.space_group_name_H-M   'P 1'
#
loop_
_entity.id
_entity.type
_entity.pdbx_description
1 polymer ?
#
loop_
_entity_poly.entity_id
_entity_poly.type
_entity_poly.pdbx_seq_one_letter_code
_entity_poly.pdbx_strand_id
1 'polypeptide(L)'
;MTFGQRWVCAALVVIAIGAPALTIDAQVGKSQGVVDANTAPEKDLAGMPHMKPTIANALVGVRPFKSITELNTFLVGQGLTQDQAMDFYKKAFVHVNLNTGTRDEILLIPGAGQRMVREFAEYRPWKTWAQFDKEIGKYVGADATGKLAQYVFIPVNLNTATDEDILSIPGAGPRMVREFKEYRPWKSWAQFDKEIGKYVSKQEVDRLKRYLAIE
;
A
#
# COMPACT_ATOMS: atom_id res chain seq x y z
N MET A 1 -21.60 -76.64 -8.15
CA MET A 1 -20.42 -75.79 -8.43
C MET A 1 -20.96 -74.37 -8.62
N THR A 2 -20.89 -73.52 -7.59
CA THR A 2 -21.48 -72.20 -7.57
C THR A 2 -20.30 -71.20 -7.59
N PHE A 3 -20.20 -70.43 -8.67
CA PHE A 3 -19.25 -69.33 -8.82
C PHE A 3 -19.76 -68.10 -8.10
N GLY A 4 -19.06 -67.68 -7.06
CA GLY A 4 -19.33 -66.44 -6.32
C GLY A 4 -18.75 -65.22 -7.05
N GLN A 5 -19.64 -64.30 -7.40
CA GLN A 5 -19.29 -63.02 -8.04
C GLN A 5 -18.97 -61.98 -6.96
N ARG A 6 -17.70 -61.59 -6.86
CA ARG A 6 -17.22 -60.55 -5.94
C ARG A 6 -17.42 -59.19 -6.62
N TRP A 7 -18.34 -58.39 -6.07
CA TRP A 7 -18.49 -56.97 -6.42
C TRP A 7 -17.39 -56.14 -5.73
N VAL A 8 -16.55 -55.51 -6.53
CA VAL A 8 -15.60 -54.50 -6.03
C VAL A 8 -16.28 -53.15 -6.13
N CYS A 9 -16.65 -52.61 -4.97
CA CYS A 9 -17.09 -51.22 -4.89
C CYS A 9 -15.88 -50.29 -4.98
N ALA A 10 -15.70 -49.65 -6.12
CA ALA A 10 -14.74 -48.55 -6.27
C ALA A 10 -15.33 -47.30 -5.62
N ALA A 11 -14.79 -46.87 -4.48
CA ALA A 11 -15.11 -45.60 -3.86
C ALA A 11 -14.44 -44.48 -4.65
N LEU A 12 -15.23 -43.65 -5.32
CA LEU A 12 -14.78 -42.43 -5.94
C LEU A 12 -14.53 -41.39 -4.84
N VAL A 13 -13.25 -41.14 -4.54
CA VAL A 13 -12.85 -40.01 -3.71
C VAL A 13 -12.92 -38.74 -4.56
N VAL A 14 -13.95 -37.94 -4.38
CA VAL A 14 -14.02 -36.60 -4.96
C VAL A 14 -13.13 -35.71 -4.11
N ILE A 15 -11.92 -35.41 -4.60
CA ILE A 15 -11.07 -34.37 -4.03
C ILE A 15 -11.67 -33.04 -4.50
N ALA A 16 -12.40 -32.38 -3.63
CA ALA A 16 -12.78 -30.98 -3.83
C ALA A 16 -11.51 -30.13 -3.76
N ILE A 17 -10.97 -29.78 -4.92
CA ILE A 17 -9.94 -28.76 -5.03
C ILE A 17 -10.64 -27.42 -4.70
N GLY A 18 -10.54 -27.00 -3.43
CA GLY A 18 -10.96 -25.70 -3.01
C GLY A 18 -10.16 -24.66 -3.80
N ALA A 19 -10.81 -23.92 -4.71
CA ALA A 19 -10.20 -22.74 -5.30
C ALA A 19 -9.78 -21.80 -4.14
N PRO A 20 -8.57 -21.25 -4.17
CA PRO A 20 -8.21 -20.23 -3.19
C PRO A 20 -9.24 -19.10 -3.33
N ALA A 21 -9.89 -18.76 -2.22
CA ALA A 21 -10.70 -17.57 -2.15
C ALA A 21 -9.79 -16.40 -2.53
N LEU A 22 -10.10 -15.74 -3.64
CA LEU A 22 -9.46 -14.47 -4.00
C LEU A 22 -9.85 -13.49 -2.90
N THR A 23 -8.98 -13.31 -1.94
CA THR A 23 -9.10 -12.22 -0.97
C THR A 23 -9.06 -10.93 -1.78
N ILE A 24 -10.15 -10.18 -1.74
CA ILE A 24 -10.20 -8.84 -2.31
C ILE A 24 -9.40 -7.97 -1.35
N ASP A 25 -8.14 -7.80 -1.67
CA ASP A 25 -7.25 -6.92 -0.91
C ASP A 25 -7.67 -5.47 -1.12
N ALA A 26 -8.34 -4.91 -0.15
CA ALA A 26 -8.33 -3.47 0.04
C ALA A 26 -6.91 -3.11 0.46
N GLN A 27 -6.17 -2.34 -0.31
CA GLN A 27 -4.74 -2.18 -0.09
C GLN A 27 -4.28 -0.76 -0.31
N VAL A 28 -3.55 -0.29 0.68
CA VAL A 28 -2.57 0.76 0.47
C VAL A 28 -1.44 0.15 -0.38
N GLY A 29 -1.40 0.56 -1.64
CA GLY A 29 -0.46 0.04 -2.60
C GLY A 29 -0.52 -1.48 -2.76
N LYS A 30 -1.05 -2.00 -3.84
CA LYS A 30 -1.01 -3.45 -4.15
C LYS A 30 0.45 -3.87 -4.32
N SER A 31 1.16 -4.08 -3.21
CA SER A 31 2.60 -4.31 -3.19
C SER A 31 2.95 -5.57 -3.98
N GLN A 32 3.64 -5.37 -5.08
CA GLN A 32 4.27 -6.42 -5.88
C GLN A 32 5.80 -6.30 -5.81
N GLY A 33 6.32 -5.91 -4.64
CA GLY A 33 7.74 -5.77 -4.40
C GLY A 33 8.25 -4.35 -4.21
N VAL A 34 7.34 -3.35 -4.18
CA VAL A 34 7.67 -1.99 -3.73
C VAL A 34 7.30 -1.87 -2.26
N VAL A 35 8.26 -1.55 -1.40
CA VAL A 35 8.03 -1.39 0.03
C VAL A 35 7.81 0.08 0.39
N ASP A 36 7.14 0.34 1.51
CA ASP A 36 7.01 1.70 2.01
C ASP A 36 8.33 2.19 2.62
N ALA A 37 8.87 3.29 2.09
CA ALA A 37 10.14 3.85 2.51
C ALA A 37 10.14 4.31 3.97
N ASN A 38 8.99 4.61 4.57
CA ASN A 38 8.87 5.00 5.98
C ASN A 38 8.93 3.82 6.95
N THR A 39 8.65 2.58 6.49
CA THR A 39 8.55 1.41 7.37
C THR A 39 9.57 0.32 7.06
N ALA A 40 10.19 0.34 5.86
CA ALA A 40 11.18 -0.65 5.46
C ALA A 40 12.38 -0.70 6.43
N PRO A 41 12.89 -1.89 6.80
CA PRO A 41 14.08 -2.03 7.62
C PRO A 41 15.31 -1.37 6.97
N GLU A 42 16.21 -0.80 7.78
CA GLU A 42 17.46 -0.17 7.30
C GLU A 42 18.28 -1.12 6.43
N LYS A 43 18.40 -2.38 6.86
CA LYS A 43 19.13 -3.42 6.13
C LYS A 43 18.58 -3.62 4.71
N ASP A 44 17.27 -3.61 4.56
CA ASP A 44 16.61 -3.80 3.26
C ASP A 44 16.84 -2.57 2.37
N LEU A 45 16.73 -1.36 2.95
CA LEU A 45 17.03 -0.12 2.25
C LEU A 45 18.48 -0.06 1.76
N ALA A 46 19.44 -0.47 2.59
CA ALA A 46 20.86 -0.45 2.24
C ALA A 46 21.20 -1.41 1.08
N GLY A 47 20.36 -2.43 0.84
CA GLY A 47 20.50 -3.36 -0.29
C GLY A 47 19.85 -2.86 -1.60
N MET A 48 19.20 -1.70 -1.59
CA MET A 48 18.50 -1.18 -2.77
C MET A 48 19.43 -0.43 -3.74
N PRO A 49 19.01 -0.23 -5.01
CA PRO A 49 19.81 0.48 -5.99
C PRO A 49 20.28 1.85 -5.48
N HIS A 50 21.55 2.14 -5.70
CA HIS A 50 22.20 3.42 -5.38
C HIS A 50 22.24 3.79 -3.87
N MET A 51 21.75 2.92 -2.98
CA MET A 51 21.75 3.15 -1.53
C MET A 51 23.06 2.70 -0.89
N LYS A 52 23.76 3.65 -0.29
CA LYS A 52 24.89 3.36 0.61
C LYS A 52 24.37 3.15 2.03
N PRO A 53 25.03 2.33 2.87
CA PRO A 53 24.62 2.16 4.27
C PRO A 53 24.46 3.49 5.03
N THR A 54 25.32 4.47 4.75
CA THR A 54 25.24 5.80 5.35
C THR A 54 23.98 6.57 4.96
N ILE A 55 23.52 6.42 3.71
CA ILE A 55 22.29 7.05 3.22
C ILE A 55 21.07 6.33 3.80
N ALA A 56 21.08 4.99 3.87
CA ALA A 56 20.00 4.21 4.47
C ALA A 56 19.83 4.56 5.96
N ASN A 57 20.92 4.65 6.71
CA ASN A 57 20.90 5.07 8.11
C ASN A 57 20.34 6.49 8.27
N ALA A 58 20.84 7.45 7.48
CA ALA A 58 20.34 8.83 7.50
C ALA A 58 18.85 8.91 7.16
N LEU A 59 18.36 8.11 6.15
CA LEU A 59 16.96 8.03 5.78
C LEU A 59 16.11 7.55 6.97
N VAL A 60 16.53 6.51 7.66
CA VAL A 60 15.83 5.98 8.84
C VAL A 60 15.74 7.02 9.95
N GLY A 61 16.80 7.81 10.14
CA GLY A 61 16.87 8.83 11.19
C GLY A 61 15.92 10.03 11.00
N VAL A 62 15.49 10.31 9.76
CA VAL A 62 14.63 11.48 9.44
C VAL A 62 13.17 11.12 9.18
N ARG A 63 12.80 9.83 9.24
CA ARG A 63 11.41 9.37 9.07
C ARG A 63 10.48 9.97 10.11
N PRO A 64 9.17 10.09 9.79
CA PRO A 64 8.52 9.73 8.54
C PRO A 64 8.53 10.87 7.51
N PHE A 65 8.73 10.54 6.23
CA PHE A 65 8.48 11.46 5.12
C PHE A 65 6.97 11.62 4.91
N LYS A 66 6.51 12.84 4.74
CA LYS A 66 5.09 13.15 4.52
C LYS A 66 4.67 12.91 3.09
N SER A 67 5.61 12.96 2.14
CA SER A 67 5.35 12.77 0.72
C SER A 67 6.56 12.17 0.01
N ILE A 68 6.32 11.67 -1.21
CA ILE A 68 7.41 11.23 -2.08
C ILE A 68 8.32 12.40 -2.49
N THR A 69 7.81 13.61 -2.57
CA THR A 69 8.61 14.81 -2.87
C THR A 69 9.58 15.15 -1.73
N GLU A 70 9.20 14.96 -0.46
CA GLU A 70 10.13 15.08 0.68
C GLU A 70 11.25 14.02 0.60
N LEU A 71 10.89 12.77 0.31
CA LEU A 71 11.88 11.71 0.12
C LEU A 71 12.80 12.02 -1.05
N ASN A 72 12.27 12.52 -2.17
CA ASN A 72 13.06 12.92 -3.32
C ASN A 72 14.07 14.02 -2.95
N THR A 73 13.61 15.06 -2.28
CA THR A 73 14.49 16.14 -1.81
C THR A 73 15.60 15.61 -0.91
N PHE A 74 15.27 14.70 0.00
CA PHE A 74 16.26 14.07 0.86
C PHE A 74 17.30 13.27 0.06
N LEU A 75 16.87 12.37 -0.84
CA LEU A 75 17.79 11.51 -1.61
C LEU A 75 18.71 12.33 -2.52
N VAL A 76 18.17 13.33 -3.21
CA VAL A 76 18.99 14.25 -4.02
C VAL A 76 19.96 15.04 -3.14
N GLY A 77 19.54 15.48 -1.96
CA GLY A 77 20.40 16.11 -0.96
C GLY A 77 21.52 15.20 -0.42
N GLN A 78 21.32 13.88 -0.46
CA GLN A 78 22.36 12.87 -0.14
C GLN A 78 23.27 12.55 -1.33
N GLY A 79 23.08 13.21 -2.47
CA GLY A 79 23.94 13.10 -3.66
C GLY A 79 23.48 12.09 -4.70
N LEU A 80 22.25 11.55 -4.63
CA LEU A 80 21.69 10.78 -5.73
C LEU A 80 21.27 11.72 -6.86
N THR A 81 21.50 11.30 -8.10
CA THR A 81 20.86 11.95 -9.26
C THR A 81 19.36 11.64 -9.28
N GLN A 82 18.58 12.40 -10.06
CA GLN A 82 17.16 12.13 -10.21
C GLN A 82 16.90 10.72 -10.78
N ASP A 83 17.69 10.27 -11.75
CA ASP A 83 17.58 8.93 -12.33
C ASP A 83 17.87 7.83 -11.30
N GLN A 84 18.88 8.04 -10.45
CA GLN A 84 19.19 7.11 -9.35
C GLN A 84 18.07 7.05 -8.31
N ALA A 85 17.46 8.18 -7.99
CA ALA A 85 16.28 8.22 -7.13
C ALA A 85 15.10 7.47 -7.77
N MET A 86 14.87 7.64 -9.07
CA MET A 86 13.83 6.91 -9.80
C MET A 86 14.08 5.38 -9.83
N ASP A 87 15.33 4.94 -9.89
CA ASP A 87 15.67 3.51 -9.78
C ASP A 87 15.38 2.98 -8.36
N PHE A 88 15.70 3.76 -7.32
CA PHE A 88 15.34 3.43 -5.95
C PHE A 88 13.82 3.32 -5.79
N TYR A 89 13.02 4.22 -6.40
CA TYR A 89 11.54 4.20 -6.30
C TYR A 89 10.91 2.94 -6.87
N LYS A 90 11.57 2.21 -7.75
CA LYS A 90 11.11 0.89 -8.21
C LYS A 90 11.13 -0.18 -7.10
N LYS A 91 11.75 0.11 -5.94
CA LYS A 91 11.92 -0.81 -4.82
C LYS A 91 11.33 -0.28 -3.51
N ALA A 92 11.45 1.00 -3.24
CA ALA A 92 10.89 1.65 -2.06
C ALA A 92 10.28 3.01 -2.41
N PHE A 93 9.13 3.32 -1.84
CA PHE A 93 8.37 4.51 -2.20
C PHE A 93 7.59 5.06 -1.00
N VAL A 94 7.21 6.33 -1.02
CA VAL A 94 6.22 6.92 -0.12
C VAL A 94 4.93 7.09 -0.90
N HIS A 95 3.95 6.24 -0.63
CA HIS A 95 2.73 6.13 -1.43
C HIS A 95 1.98 7.46 -1.56
N VAL A 96 1.44 7.70 -2.76
CA VAL A 96 0.68 8.90 -3.11
C VAL A 96 -0.81 8.68 -2.90
N ASN A 97 -1.46 9.57 -2.18
CA ASN A 97 -2.91 9.58 -2.03
C ASN A 97 -3.58 9.94 -3.37
N LEU A 98 -4.37 9.05 -3.93
CA LEU A 98 -5.06 9.29 -5.21
C LEU A 98 -5.98 10.51 -5.17
N ASN A 99 -6.55 10.83 -4.01
CA ASN A 99 -7.51 11.93 -3.87
C ASN A 99 -6.87 13.30 -3.69
N THR A 100 -5.64 13.36 -3.16
CA THR A 100 -4.96 14.62 -2.84
C THR A 100 -3.58 14.77 -3.47
N GLY A 101 -3.05 13.71 -4.08
CA GLY A 101 -1.72 13.69 -4.67
C GLY A 101 -1.51 14.81 -5.68
N THR A 102 -0.39 15.50 -5.54
CA THR A 102 -0.01 16.63 -6.37
C THR A 102 0.55 16.16 -7.72
N ARG A 103 0.64 17.07 -8.67
CA ARG A 103 1.30 16.83 -9.96
C ARG A 103 2.73 16.30 -9.78
N ASP A 104 3.49 16.93 -8.90
CA ASP A 104 4.90 16.58 -8.70
C ASP A 104 5.07 15.22 -8.02
N GLU A 105 4.19 14.86 -7.08
CA GLU A 105 4.16 13.52 -6.49
C GLU A 105 3.84 12.45 -7.53
N ILE A 106 2.86 12.69 -8.39
CA ILE A 106 2.45 11.73 -9.44
C ILE A 106 3.58 11.52 -10.46
N LEU A 107 4.32 12.58 -10.83
CA LEU A 107 5.43 12.48 -11.77
C LEU A 107 6.65 11.72 -11.21
N LEU A 108 6.74 11.54 -9.91
CA LEU A 108 7.77 10.70 -9.27
C LEU A 108 7.38 9.20 -9.24
N ILE A 109 6.15 8.87 -9.62
CA ILE A 109 5.73 7.46 -9.73
C ILE A 109 6.40 6.83 -10.96
N PRO A 110 7.18 5.74 -10.80
CA PRO A 110 7.76 5.02 -11.93
C PRO A 110 6.72 4.60 -12.97
N GLY A 111 6.89 5.07 -14.19
CA GLY A 111 5.97 4.81 -15.30
C GLY A 111 4.78 5.77 -15.40
N ALA A 112 4.58 6.68 -14.45
CA ALA A 112 3.59 7.73 -14.58
C ALA A 112 4.15 8.93 -15.35
N GLY A 113 3.38 9.42 -16.31
CA GLY A 113 3.70 10.63 -17.07
C GLY A 113 2.60 11.67 -16.92
N GLN A 114 2.70 12.76 -17.71
CA GLN A 114 1.72 13.86 -17.72
C GLN A 114 0.28 13.39 -17.94
N ARG A 115 0.09 12.27 -18.63
CA ARG A 115 -1.23 11.66 -18.81
C ARG A 115 -1.79 11.23 -17.48
N MET A 116 -1.01 10.50 -16.66
CA MET A 116 -1.48 10.02 -15.35
C MET A 116 -1.78 11.17 -14.39
N VAL A 117 -1.06 12.28 -14.49
CA VAL A 117 -1.38 13.50 -13.73
C VAL A 117 -2.82 13.96 -14.01
N ARG A 118 -3.23 13.97 -15.28
CA ARG A 118 -4.60 14.37 -15.67
C ARG A 118 -5.63 13.33 -15.23
N GLU A 119 -5.42 12.06 -15.58
CA GLU A 119 -6.38 11.00 -15.33
C GLU A 119 -6.61 10.79 -13.82
N PHE A 120 -5.53 10.84 -13.00
CA PHE A 120 -5.69 10.71 -11.55
C PHE A 120 -6.50 11.87 -10.95
N ALA A 121 -6.39 13.08 -11.50
CA ALA A 121 -7.13 14.24 -11.04
C ALA A 121 -8.59 14.23 -11.53
N GLU A 122 -8.84 13.79 -12.78
CA GLU A 122 -10.15 13.83 -13.44
C GLU A 122 -11.17 12.90 -12.75
N TYR A 123 -10.73 11.72 -12.32
CA TYR A 123 -11.62 10.72 -11.72
C TYR A 123 -11.78 10.85 -10.20
N ARG A 124 -11.28 11.92 -9.57
CA ARG A 124 -11.52 12.19 -8.15
C ARG A 124 -12.99 12.48 -7.87
N PRO A 125 -13.53 11.98 -6.74
CA PRO A 125 -12.86 11.21 -5.70
C PRO A 125 -12.73 9.72 -6.05
N TRP A 126 -11.53 9.16 -5.80
CA TRP A 126 -11.29 7.74 -5.86
C TRP A 126 -11.85 7.06 -4.61
N LYS A 127 -12.72 6.07 -4.80
CA LYS A 127 -13.40 5.38 -3.70
C LYS A 127 -13.05 3.89 -3.63
N THR A 128 -12.73 3.27 -4.76
CA THR A 128 -12.47 1.83 -4.84
C THR A 128 -11.36 1.50 -5.83
N TRP A 129 -10.67 0.40 -5.59
CA TRP A 129 -9.70 -0.15 -6.54
C TRP A 129 -10.34 -0.58 -7.85
N ALA A 130 -11.58 -1.10 -7.81
CA ALA A 130 -12.32 -1.42 -9.02
C ALA A 130 -12.55 -0.18 -9.93
N GLN A 131 -12.79 0.99 -9.33
CA GLN A 131 -12.83 2.25 -10.07
C GLN A 131 -11.47 2.56 -10.69
N PHE A 132 -10.37 2.43 -9.94
CA PHE A 132 -9.02 2.67 -10.42
C PHE A 132 -8.67 1.74 -11.59
N ASP A 133 -8.88 0.45 -11.43
CA ASP A 133 -8.60 -0.55 -12.46
C ASP A 133 -9.40 -0.29 -13.74
N LYS A 134 -10.68 0.07 -13.60
CA LYS A 134 -11.55 0.40 -14.73
C LYS A 134 -11.10 1.67 -15.43
N GLU A 135 -10.92 2.77 -14.71
CA GLU A 135 -10.70 4.08 -15.32
C GLU A 135 -9.27 4.22 -15.85
N ILE A 136 -8.25 3.78 -15.11
CA ILE A 136 -6.86 3.84 -15.56
C ILE A 136 -6.53 2.74 -16.57
N GLY A 137 -7.14 1.56 -16.43
CA GLY A 137 -6.96 0.45 -17.36
C GLY A 137 -7.35 0.77 -18.81
N LYS A 138 -8.27 1.70 -19.03
CA LYS A 138 -8.63 2.21 -20.37
C LYS A 138 -7.45 2.83 -21.12
N TYR A 139 -6.51 3.40 -20.40
CA TYR A 139 -5.41 4.20 -20.98
C TYR A 139 -4.10 3.43 -21.10
N VAL A 140 -3.84 2.52 -20.15
CA VAL A 140 -2.53 1.86 -20.05
C VAL A 140 -2.60 0.33 -20.06
N GLY A 141 -3.80 -0.25 -19.96
CA GLY A 141 -4.01 -1.70 -19.87
C GLY A 141 -3.77 -2.24 -18.45
N ALA A 142 -4.19 -3.48 -18.21
CA ALA A 142 -4.23 -4.08 -16.87
C ALA A 142 -2.85 -4.18 -16.21
N ASP A 143 -1.82 -4.61 -16.96
CA ASP A 143 -0.46 -4.79 -16.40
C ASP A 143 0.15 -3.47 -15.92
N ALA A 144 0.03 -2.40 -16.72
CA ALA A 144 0.56 -1.09 -16.33
C ALA A 144 -0.27 -0.47 -15.20
N THR A 145 -1.59 -0.69 -15.17
CA THR A 145 -2.45 -0.28 -14.06
C THR A 145 -2.03 -0.95 -12.75
N GLY A 146 -1.81 -2.27 -12.77
CA GLY A 146 -1.29 -3.00 -11.60
C GLY A 146 0.07 -2.49 -11.12
N LYS A 147 0.96 -2.11 -12.05
CA LYS A 147 2.25 -1.48 -11.69
C LYS A 147 2.07 -0.11 -11.05
N LEU A 148 1.16 0.73 -11.54
CA LEU A 148 0.86 2.04 -10.96
C LEU A 148 0.21 1.92 -9.58
N ALA A 149 -0.67 0.93 -9.39
CA ALA A 149 -1.36 0.67 -8.12
C ALA A 149 -0.41 0.44 -6.93
N GLN A 150 0.84 0.03 -7.19
CA GLN A 150 1.85 -0.16 -6.14
C GLN A 150 2.31 1.14 -5.47
N TYR A 151 2.11 2.28 -6.10
CA TYR A 151 2.65 3.57 -5.69
C TYR A 151 1.61 4.50 -5.09
N VAL A 152 0.36 4.11 -5.15
CA VAL A 152 -0.76 4.95 -4.75
C VAL A 152 -1.64 4.28 -3.71
N PHE A 153 -2.49 5.04 -3.05
CA PHE A 153 -3.50 4.51 -2.15
C PHE A 153 -4.81 5.29 -2.22
N ILE A 154 -5.88 4.62 -1.82
CA ILE A 154 -7.18 5.23 -1.53
C ILE A 154 -7.31 5.22 -0.01
N PRO A 155 -7.64 6.36 0.64
CA PRO A 155 -7.76 6.41 2.10
C PRO A 155 -8.77 5.39 2.64
N VAL A 156 -8.36 4.72 3.71
CA VAL A 156 -9.17 3.72 4.41
C VAL A 156 -10.11 4.41 5.38
N ASN A 157 -11.44 4.20 5.23
CA ASN A 157 -12.41 4.78 6.14
C ASN A 157 -12.38 4.04 7.50
N LEU A 158 -11.99 4.72 8.56
CA LEU A 158 -11.85 4.14 9.90
C LEU A 158 -13.12 3.49 10.44
N ASN A 159 -14.31 3.99 10.05
CA ASN A 159 -15.59 3.49 10.57
C ASN A 159 -16.07 2.21 9.90
N THR A 160 -15.66 1.97 8.66
CA THR A 160 -16.12 0.83 7.85
C THR A 160 -15.03 -0.17 7.48
N ALA A 161 -13.75 0.20 7.67
CA ALA A 161 -12.60 -0.61 7.28
C ALA A 161 -12.65 -2.04 7.84
N THR A 162 -12.33 -3.01 6.98
CA THR A 162 -12.11 -4.41 7.35
C THR A 162 -10.75 -4.58 8.04
N ASP A 163 -10.47 -5.77 8.55
CA ASP A 163 -9.17 -6.10 9.12
C ASP A 163 -8.08 -6.02 8.03
N GLU A 164 -8.39 -6.49 6.84
CA GLU A 164 -7.52 -6.46 5.67
C GLU A 164 -7.20 -5.03 5.24
N ASP A 165 -8.20 -4.14 5.23
CA ASP A 165 -7.99 -2.72 4.93
C ASP A 165 -6.98 -2.09 5.88
N ILE A 166 -7.15 -2.34 7.19
CA ILE A 166 -6.25 -1.79 8.21
C ILE A 166 -4.85 -2.40 8.10
N LEU A 167 -4.76 -3.71 7.89
CA LEU A 167 -3.47 -4.41 7.73
C LEU A 167 -2.73 -4.01 6.45
N SER A 168 -3.44 -3.47 5.46
CA SER A 168 -2.80 -2.94 4.24
C SER A 168 -2.01 -1.65 4.49
N ILE A 169 -2.30 -0.93 5.57
CA ILE A 169 -1.58 0.30 5.92
C ILE A 169 -0.15 -0.06 6.33
N PRO A 170 0.88 0.51 5.68
CA PRO A 170 2.27 0.22 6.01
C PRO A 170 2.57 0.40 7.50
N GLY A 171 3.14 -0.64 8.13
CA GLY A 171 3.44 -0.65 9.57
C GLY A 171 2.26 -0.88 10.50
N ALA A 172 1.01 -0.97 9.99
CA ALA A 172 -0.12 -1.40 10.81
C ALA A 172 -0.07 -2.91 11.02
N GLY A 173 -0.25 -3.34 12.26
CA GLY A 173 -0.29 -4.75 12.65
C GLY A 173 -1.59 -5.10 13.38
N PRO A 174 -1.73 -6.35 13.84
CA PRO A 174 -2.96 -6.83 14.53
C PRO A 174 -3.39 -5.96 15.71
N ARG A 175 -2.44 -5.29 16.37
CA ARG A 175 -2.75 -4.33 17.42
C ARG A 175 -3.54 -3.14 16.88
N MET A 176 -3.11 -2.55 15.76
CA MET A 176 -3.83 -1.42 15.15
C MET A 176 -5.21 -1.82 14.66
N VAL A 177 -5.36 -3.03 14.13
CA VAL A 177 -6.69 -3.58 13.78
C VAL A 177 -7.62 -3.52 14.99
N ARG A 178 -7.18 -4.04 16.12
CA ARG A 178 -7.98 -4.04 17.37
C ARG A 178 -8.32 -2.62 17.82
N GLU A 179 -7.30 -1.76 17.96
CA GLU A 179 -7.49 -0.39 18.47
C GLU A 179 -8.39 0.44 17.55
N PHE A 180 -8.20 0.33 16.21
CA PHE A 180 -9.05 1.07 15.27
C PHE A 180 -10.51 0.66 15.33
N LYS A 181 -10.78 -0.62 15.60
CA LYS A 181 -12.17 -1.13 15.70
C LYS A 181 -12.80 -0.88 17.09
N GLU A 182 -12.00 -0.92 18.14
CA GLU A 182 -12.47 -0.75 19.52
C GLU A 182 -13.05 0.66 19.76
N TYR A 183 -12.43 1.68 19.18
CA TYR A 183 -12.85 3.08 19.39
C TYR A 183 -13.91 3.57 18.40
N ARG A 184 -14.47 2.69 17.55
CA ARG A 184 -15.60 3.05 16.66
C ARG A 184 -16.84 3.41 17.46
N PRO A 185 -17.61 4.43 16.99
CA PRO A 185 -17.39 5.24 15.80
C PRO A 185 -16.36 6.36 16.01
N TRP A 186 -15.48 6.51 15.03
CA TRP A 186 -14.55 7.63 14.98
C TRP A 186 -15.28 8.89 14.52
N LYS A 187 -15.21 9.95 15.32
CA LYS A 187 -15.94 11.22 15.06
C LYS A 187 -15.03 12.37 14.72
N SER A 188 -13.74 12.28 15.03
CA SER A 188 -12.79 13.37 14.79
C SER A 188 -11.34 12.90 14.84
N TRP A 189 -10.46 13.66 14.20
CA TRP A 189 -9.02 13.47 14.32
C TRP A 189 -8.51 13.72 15.75
N ALA A 190 -9.14 14.59 16.53
CA ALA A 190 -8.79 14.78 17.93
C ALA A 190 -9.04 13.53 18.79
N GLN A 191 -10.12 12.78 18.51
CA GLN A 191 -10.35 11.48 19.13
C GLN A 191 -9.24 10.49 18.71
N PHE A 192 -8.90 10.44 17.42
CA PHE A 192 -7.84 9.57 16.91
C PHE A 192 -6.50 9.87 17.61
N ASP A 193 -6.11 11.14 17.68
CA ASP A 193 -4.87 11.58 18.32
C ASP A 193 -4.81 11.14 19.78
N LYS A 194 -5.92 11.31 20.51
CA LYS A 194 -6.03 10.95 21.91
C LYS A 194 -5.94 9.43 22.13
N GLU A 195 -6.70 8.67 21.35
CA GLU A 195 -6.83 7.22 21.60
C GLU A 195 -5.62 6.45 21.04
N ILE A 196 -5.21 6.72 19.81
CA ILE A 196 -4.08 6.03 19.18
C ILE A 196 -2.72 6.52 19.71
N GLY A 197 -2.64 7.79 20.09
CA GLY A 197 -1.45 8.34 20.75
C GLY A 197 -1.07 7.69 22.07
N LYS A 198 -1.96 6.88 22.68
CA LYS A 198 -1.62 6.02 23.84
C LYS A 198 -0.68 4.87 23.48
N TYR A 199 -0.63 4.48 22.22
CA TYR A 199 0.04 3.26 21.76
C TYR A 199 1.26 3.51 20.89
N VAL A 200 1.31 4.67 20.22
CA VAL A 200 2.37 5.03 19.29
C VAL A 200 2.77 6.50 19.46
N SER A 201 3.94 6.88 18.95
CA SER A 201 4.40 8.27 18.99
C SER A 201 3.51 9.21 18.17
N LYS A 202 3.58 10.51 18.48
CA LYS A 202 2.88 11.53 17.69
C LYS A 202 3.24 11.47 16.20
N GLN A 203 4.50 11.25 15.88
CA GLN A 203 4.97 11.12 14.50
C GLN A 203 4.30 9.94 13.77
N GLU A 204 4.16 8.81 14.47
CA GLU A 204 3.48 7.63 13.94
C GLU A 204 1.96 7.86 13.79
N VAL A 205 1.32 8.56 14.72
CA VAL A 205 -0.08 8.99 14.59
C VAL A 205 -0.25 9.83 13.33
N ASP A 206 0.61 10.84 13.13
CA ASP A 206 0.56 11.72 11.96
C ASP A 206 0.81 10.94 10.65
N ARG A 207 1.71 9.94 10.67
CA ARG A 207 1.97 9.04 9.54
C ARG A 207 0.74 8.19 9.20
N LEU A 208 0.10 7.58 10.20
CA LEU A 208 -1.09 6.74 10.02
C LEU A 208 -2.26 7.54 9.44
N LYS A 209 -2.48 8.77 9.91
CA LYS A 209 -3.55 9.66 9.41
C LYS A 209 -3.52 9.87 7.90
N ARG A 210 -2.34 9.81 7.27
CA ARG A 210 -2.23 9.97 5.82
C ARG A 210 -3.03 8.92 5.05
N TYR A 211 -3.13 7.72 5.61
CA TYR A 211 -3.79 6.57 4.99
C TYR A 211 -5.27 6.43 5.35
N LEU A 212 -5.80 7.32 6.18
CA LEU A 212 -7.10 7.16 6.80
C LEU A 212 -8.06 8.27 6.39
N ALA A 213 -9.36 7.97 6.47
CA ALA A 213 -10.46 8.92 6.39
C ALA A 213 -11.42 8.68 7.57
N ILE A 214 -12.12 9.73 8.00
CA ILE A 214 -13.24 9.69 8.94
C ILE A 214 -14.45 10.23 8.18
N GLU A 215 -15.38 9.33 7.82
CA GLU A 215 -16.62 9.63 7.09
C GLU A 215 -17.81 9.08 7.86
#